data_2bbb9675ccabd49515839f1547406ceb
#
_entry.id   2bbb9675ccabd49515839f1547406ceb
#
_cell.length_a   1.000
_cell.length_b   1.000
_cell.length_c   1.000
_cell.angle_alpha   90.00
_cell.angle_beta   90.00
_cell.angle_gamma   90.00
#
_symmetry.space_group_name_H-M   'P 1'
#
loop_
_entity.id
_entity.type
_entity.pdbx_description
1 polymer ?
#
loop_
_entity_poly.entity_id
_entity_poly.type
_entity_poly.pdbx_seq_one_letter_code
_entity_poly.pdbx_strand_id
1 'polypeptide(L)'
;WKDPVRTAGQLRLYLDADFLLQDPSAAEKILRSLTEKEIQSVIALPKILRLRDGQYLEKLRKLLLENLAYINGFQAANMEHIALLKQWNFTGKEIYGDHSLYLWNRTSRDFWKAFLDGYCLPLELNAAEQRDILDPAFPAEKVIYGRIPMMVTANCVQKTTDRCQPQENPKALDLIDRYHKRFPVQRNCTHCFNVIYNSVPLSLHKELCKWSG
;
A
#
# COMPACT_ATOMS: atom_id res chain seq x y z
N TRP A 1 16.04 7.65 -23.13
CA TRP A 1 14.70 7.18 -22.72
C TRP A 1 13.78 7.37 -23.94
N LYS A 2 13.49 6.30 -24.66
CA LYS A 2 12.38 6.31 -25.62
C LYS A 2 11.11 6.20 -24.79
N ASP A 3 10.12 7.00 -25.14
CA ASP A 3 8.86 7.11 -24.40
C ASP A 3 8.32 5.72 -23.99
N PRO A 4 7.93 5.54 -22.70
CA PRO A 4 7.24 4.34 -22.32
C PRO A 4 5.96 4.26 -23.16
N VAL A 5 5.64 3.06 -23.62
CA VAL A 5 4.36 2.77 -24.28
C VAL A 5 3.26 3.33 -23.38
N ARG A 6 2.68 4.46 -23.77
CA ARG A 6 1.45 4.99 -23.19
C ARG A 6 0.32 4.05 -23.59
N THR A 7 0.19 2.93 -22.88
CA THR A 7 -1.09 2.30 -22.78
C THR A 7 -1.98 3.28 -22.03
N ALA A 8 -3.13 3.62 -22.61
CA ALA A 8 -4.10 4.57 -22.09
C ALA A 8 -4.74 4.05 -20.79
N GLY A 9 -3.97 3.98 -19.73
CA GLY A 9 -4.40 3.67 -18.37
C GLY A 9 -4.43 4.96 -17.56
N GLN A 10 -5.50 5.17 -16.83
CA GLN A 10 -5.59 6.26 -15.87
C GLN A 10 -4.51 6.09 -14.80
N LEU A 11 -3.72 7.13 -14.55
CA LEU A 11 -2.70 7.09 -13.50
C LEU A 11 -3.37 7.04 -12.12
N ARG A 12 -2.92 6.12 -11.28
CA ARG A 12 -3.39 5.97 -9.90
C ARG A 12 -2.22 6.20 -8.94
N LEU A 13 -2.45 6.99 -7.90
CA LEU A 13 -1.49 7.27 -6.86
C LEU A 13 -2.01 6.73 -5.51
N TYR A 14 -1.22 5.86 -4.88
CA TYR A 14 -1.50 5.35 -3.53
C TYR A 14 -0.84 6.26 -2.50
N LEU A 15 -1.66 6.84 -1.62
CA LEU A 15 -1.23 7.78 -0.58
C LEU A 15 -1.36 7.13 0.79
N ASP A 16 -0.29 7.16 1.57
CA ASP A 16 -0.29 6.66 2.93
C ASP A 16 -1.20 7.54 3.83
N ALA A 17 -2.11 6.91 4.58
CA ALA A 17 -3.02 7.60 5.48
C ALA A 17 -2.28 8.36 6.59
N ASP A 18 -1.16 7.80 7.11
CA ASP A 18 -0.32 8.49 8.10
C ASP A 18 0.27 9.79 7.54
N PHE A 19 0.69 9.77 6.27
CA PHE A 19 1.21 10.97 5.60
C PHE A 19 0.15 12.08 5.51
N LEU A 20 -1.08 11.73 5.17
CA LEU A 20 -2.17 12.72 5.07
C LEU A 20 -2.56 13.30 6.43
N LEU A 21 -2.49 12.51 7.50
CA LEU A 21 -2.80 12.96 8.86
C LEU A 21 -1.73 13.87 9.48
N GLN A 22 -0.49 13.86 8.97
CA GLN A 22 0.57 14.74 9.47
C GLN A 22 0.25 16.21 9.22
N ASP A 23 -0.34 16.53 8.04
CA ASP A 23 -0.79 17.86 7.70
C ASP A 23 -2.12 17.81 6.93
N PRO A 24 -3.25 17.88 7.64
CA PRO A 24 -4.58 17.85 7.02
C PRO A 24 -4.81 18.94 5.97
N SER A 25 -4.21 20.11 6.16
CA SER A 25 -4.33 21.24 5.22
C SER A 25 -3.58 20.98 3.91
N ALA A 26 -2.38 20.38 4.00
CA ALA A 26 -1.64 19.94 2.82
C ALA A 26 -2.34 18.75 2.14
N ALA A 27 -2.95 17.84 2.92
CA ALA A 27 -3.69 16.70 2.39
C ALA A 27 -4.82 17.13 1.44
N GLU A 28 -5.64 18.10 1.84
CA GLU A 28 -6.70 18.64 0.98
C GLU A 28 -6.14 19.20 -0.33
N LYS A 29 -5.08 20.02 -0.26
CA LYS A 29 -4.46 20.60 -1.45
C LYS A 29 -3.91 19.56 -2.40
N ILE A 30 -3.27 18.51 -1.85
CA ILE A 30 -2.72 17.40 -2.63
C ILE A 30 -3.85 16.65 -3.34
N LEU A 31 -4.88 16.23 -2.61
CA LEU A 31 -6.01 15.48 -3.16
C LEU A 31 -6.76 16.24 -4.25
N ARG A 32 -7.00 17.55 -4.02
CA ARG A 32 -7.61 18.44 -5.02
C ARG A 32 -6.74 18.54 -6.28
N SER A 33 -5.43 18.79 -6.12
CA SER A 33 -4.50 18.88 -7.25
C SER A 33 -4.41 17.58 -8.07
N LEU A 34 -4.53 16.40 -7.42
CA LEU A 34 -4.59 15.12 -8.13
C LEU A 34 -5.86 15.01 -8.96
N THR A 35 -7.00 15.41 -8.41
CA THR A 35 -8.28 15.41 -9.13
C THR A 35 -8.23 16.36 -10.34
N GLU A 36 -7.68 17.56 -10.19
CA GLU A 36 -7.51 18.53 -11.29
C GLU A 36 -6.61 18.01 -12.41
N LYS A 37 -5.68 17.10 -12.09
CA LYS A 37 -4.77 16.45 -13.05
C LYS A 37 -5.29 15.11 -13.58
N GLU A 38 -6.52 14.75 -13.25
CA GLU A 38 -7.13 13.46 -13.61
C GLU A 38 -6.34 12.24 -13.10
N ILE A 39 -5.64 12.39 -11.97
CA ILE A 39 -4.91 11.32 -11.30
C ILE A 39 -5.81 10.74 -10.22
N GLN A 40 -6.06 9.44 -10.26
CA GLN A 40 -6.82 8.75 -9.22
C GLN A 40 -6.02 8.72 -7.90
N SER A 41 -6.66 9.12 -6.81
CA SER A 41 -6.10 9.01 -5.47
C SER A 41 -6.72 7.85 -4.72
N VAL A 42 -5.88 6.94 -4.22
CA VAL A 42 -6.26 5.78 -3.40
C VAL A 42 -5.54 5.88 -2.06
N ILE A 43 -6.27 5.78 -0.97
CA ILE A 43 -5.71 5.92 0.37
C ILE A 43 -5.31 4.55 0.90
N ALA A 44 -4.02 4.38 1.17
CA ALA A 44 -3.48 3.17 1.79
C ALA A 44 -3.58 3.28 3.31
N LEU A 45 -4.32 2.35 3.93
CA LEU A 45 -4.46 2.29 5.37
C LEU A 45 -3.18 1.74 6.03
N PRO A 46 -2.87 2.13 7.29
CA PRO A 46 -1.69 1.64 8.01
C PRO A 46 -1.72 0.12 8.13
N LYS A 47 -0.62 -0.56 7.80
CA LYS A 47 -0.54 -2.04 7.74
C LYS A 47 -0.95 -2.73 9.05
N ILE A 48 -0.75 -2.08 10.19
CA ILE A 48 -1.12 -2.60 11.51
C ILE A 48 -1.89 -1.53 12.25
N LEU A 49 -3.11 -1.86 12.66
CA LEU A 49 -3.94 -1.09 13.57
C LEU A 49 -4.06 -1.85 14.90
N ARG A 50 -4.27 -1.13 16.00
CA ARG A 50 -4.39 -1.71 17.33
C ARG A 50 -5.59 -1.11 18.07
N LEU A 51 -6.08 -1.81 19.08
CA LEU A 51 -7.20 -1.32 19.91
C LEU A 51 -6.98 0.09 20.47
N ARG A 52 -5.73 0.44 20.77
CA ARG A 52 -5.37 1.78 21.26
C ARG A 52 -5.43 2.88 20.21
N ASP A 53 -5.54 2.54 18.94
CA ASP A 53 -5.53 3.48 17.82
C ASP A 53 -6.90 4.11 17.53
N GLY A 54 -7.88 3.96 18.44
CA GLY A 54 -9.24 4.47 18.25
C GLY A 54 -9.32 5.97 17.96
N GLN A 55 -8.59 6.80 18.72
CA GLN A 55 -8.52 8.25 18.47
C GLN A 55 -7.86 8.59 17.12
N TYR A 56 -6.86 7.83 16.70
CA TYR A 56 -6.25 7.93 15.38
C TYR A 56 -7.28 7.64 14.29
N LEU A 57 -8.01 6.54 14.44
CA LEU A 57 -9.06 6.13 13.48
C LEU A 57 -10.18 7.15 13.35
N GLU A 58 -10.59 7.78 14.46
CA GLU A 58 -11.59 8.85 14.43
C GLU A 58 -11.08 10.09 13.66
N LYS A 59 -9.83 10.51 13.93
CA LYS A 59 -9.20 11.62 13.20
C LYS A 59 -9.05 11.31 11.72
N LEU A 60 -8.61 10.09 11.40
CA LEU A 60 -8.48 9.64 10.01
C LEU A 60 -9.83 9.63 9.31
N ARG A 61 -10.84 9.03 9.92
CA ARG A 61 -12.20 9.00 9.37
C ARG A 61 -12.73 10.41 9.08
N LYS A 62 -12.54 11.35 10.01
CA LYS A 62 -12.95 12.75 9.83
C LYS A 62 -12.25 13.38 8.62
N LEU A 63 -10.92 13.28 8.55
CA LEU A 63 -10.13 13.80 7.42
C LEU A 63 -10.60 13.22 6.08
N LEU A 64 -10.84 11.90 6.04
CA LEU A 64 -11.27 11.23 4.82
C LEU A 64 -12.67 11.65 4.40
N LEU A 65 -13.60 11.86 5.35
CA LEU A 65 -14.95 12.36 5.08
C LEU A 65 -14.93 13.79 4.52
N GLU A 66 -14.11 14.67 5.09
CA GLU A 66 -13.96 16.05 4.63
C GLU A 66 -13.40 16.14 3.21
N ASN A 67 -12.61 15.15 2.80
CA ASN A 67 -11.96 15.09 1.50
C ASN A 67 -12.54 14.02 0.55
N LEU A 68 -13.65 13.41 0.90
CA LEU A 68 -14.17 12.24 0.20
C LEU A 68 -14.45 12.49 -1.29
N ALA A 69 -14.80 13.72 -1.66
CA ALA A 69 -15.03 14.10 -3.06
C ALA A 69 -13.78 13.93 -3.95
N TYR A 70 -12.59 14.06 -3.38
CA TYR A 70 -11.30 13.96 -4.07
C TYR A 70 -10.64 12.58 -4.00
N ILE A 71 -11.23 11.64 -3.25
CA ILE A 71 -10.71 10.28 -3.06
C ILE A 71 -11.44 9.34 -4.01
N ASN A 72 -10.72 8.55 -4.79
CA ASN A 72 -11.28 7.57 -5.70
C ASN A 72 -11.51 6.21 -5.01
N GLY A 73 -10.60 5.82 -4.09
CA GLY A 73 -10.71 4.54 -3.42
C GLY A 73 -9.76 4.38 -2.24
N PHE A 74 -9.75 3.15 -1.71
CA PHE A 74 -8.95 2.76 -0.57
C PHE A 74 -8.16 1.49 -0.87
N GLN A 75 -6.95 1.35 -0.30
CA GLN A 75 -6.19 0.12 -0.36
C GLN A 75 -6.31 -0.64 0.95
N ALA A 76 -6.73 -1.89 0.87
CA ALA A 76 -6.84 -2.80 1.99
C ALA A 76 -5.71 -3.84 1.96
N ALA A 77 -5.00 -3.99 3.09
CA ALA A 77 -3.90 -4.93 3.25
C ALA A 77 -4.25 -6.14 4.14
N ASN A 78 -5.44 -6.15 4.73
CA ASN A 78 -5.94 -7.22 5.61
C ASN A 78 -7.46 -7.14 5.78
N MET A 79 -8.07 -8.15 6.44
CA MET A 79 -9.51 -8.21 6.69
C MET A 79 -10.02 -7.10 7.59
N GLU A 80 -9.20 -6.61 8.52
CA GLU A 80 -9.57 -5.51 9.41
C GLU A 80 -9.83 -4.23 8.62
N HIS A 81 -9.02 -3.94 7.60
CA HIS A 81 -9.26 -2.80 6.70
C HIS A 81 -10.60 -2.91 5.98
N ILE A 82 -10.96 -4.10 5.48
CA ILE A 82 -12.26 -4.31 4.83
C ILE A 82 -13.41 -4.06 5.82
N ALA A 83 -13.30 -4.60 7.03
CA ALA A 83 -14.32 -4.40 8.07
C ALA A 83 -14.46 -2.92 8.44
N LEU A 84 -13.33 -2.23 8.60
CA LEU A 84 -13.28 -0.80 8.92
C LEU A 84 -13.91 0.06 7.83
N LEU A 85 -13.55 -0.18 6.57
CA LEU A 85 -14.09 0.56 5.41
C LEU A 85 -15.61 0.34 5.27
N LYS A 86 -16.09 -0.89 5.50
CA LYS A 86 -17.52 -1.19 5.55
C LYS A 86 -18.22 -0.45 6.68
N GLN A 87 -17.63 -0.43 7.87
CA GLN A 87 -18.17 0.31 9.02
C GLN A 87 -18.24 1.82 8.77
N TRP A 88 -17.21 2.37 8.09
CA TRP A 88 -17.18 3.79 7.73
C TRP A 88 -18.17 4.15 6.63
N ASN A 89 -18.58 3.18 5.83
CA ASN A 89 -19.59 3.31 4.77
C ASN A 89 -19.28 4.42 3.76
N PHE A 90 -18.08 4.42 3.21
CA PHE A 90 -17.69 5.34 2.14
C PHE A 90 -18.30 4.92 0.80
N THR A 91 -19.59 5.22 0.64
CA THR A 91 -20.38 4.81 -0.52
C THR A 91 -19.77 5.31 -1.85
N GLY A 92 -19.70 4.42 -2.84
CA GLY A 92 -19.23 4.73 -4.18
C GLY A 92 -17.70 4.85 -4.31
N LYS A 93 -16.95 4.40 -3.29
CA LYS A 93 -15.49 4.34 -3.34
C LYS A 93 -15.01 2.93 -3.56
N GLU A 94 -14.04 2.78 -4.46
CA GLU A 94 -13.44 1.49 -4.81
C GLU A 94 -12.51 1.00 -3.71
N ILE A 95 -12.40 -0.32 -3.54
CA ILE A 95 -11.48 -0.96 -2.60
C ILE A 95 -10.53 -1.85 -3.38
N TYR A 96 -9.23 -1.56 -3.27
CA TYR A 96 -8.16 -2.31 -3.91
C TYR A 96 -7.41 -3.16 -2.90
N GLY A 97 -7.20 -4.42 -3.22
CA GLY A 97 -6.42 -5.33 -2.39
C GLY A 97 -4.91 -5.13 -2.57
N ASP A 98 -4.17 -5.00 -1.47
CA ASP A 98 -2.71 -5.06 -1.48
C ASP A 98 -2.21 -6.49 -1.74
N HIS A 99 -0.97 -6.65 -2.23
CA HIS A 99 -0.33 -7.95 -2.42
C HIS A 99 -0.31 -8.82 -1.14
N SER A 100 -0.36 -8.19 0.05
CA SER A 100 -0.40 -8.88 1.35
C SER A 100 -1.72 -9.60 1.66
N LEU A 101 -2.75 -9.47 0.83
CA LEU A 101 -3.98 -10.27 0.93
C LEU A 101 -3.81 -11.71 0.39
N TYR A 102 -2.67 -12.00 -0.24
CA TYR A 102 -2.30 -13.35 -0.69
C TYR A 102 -3.35 -14.06 -1.56
N LEU A 103 -3.75 -13.40 -2.68
CA LEU A 103 -4.62 -14.02 -3.67
C LEU A 103 -3.86 -15.08 -4.49
N TRP A 104 -3.50 -16.19 -3.87
CA TRP A 104 -2.56 -17.18 -4.42
C TRP A 104 -3.15 -18.14 -5.45
N ASN A 105 -4.47 -18.23 -5.52
CA ASN A 105 -5.18 -19.12 -6.44
C ASN A 105 -6.55 -18.57 -6.80
N ARG A 106 -7.22 -19.21 -7.76
CA ARG A 106 -8.55 -18.79 -8.22
C ARG A 106 -9.58 -18.76 -7.10
N THR A 107 -9.56 -19.73 -6.18
CA THR A 107 -10.50 -19.78 -5.06
C THR A 107 -10.34 -18.58 -4.13
N SER A 108 -9.11 -18.24 -3.74
CA SER A 108 -8.87 -17.03 -2.93
C SER A 108 -9.21 -15.76 -3.68
N ARG A 109 -8.90 -15.68 -4.99
CA ARG A 109 -9.32 -14.55 -5.83
C ARG A 109 -10.84 -14.39 -5.84
N ASP A 110 -11.60 -15.47 -6.08
CA ASP A 110 -13.05 -15.42 -6.17
C ASP A 110 -13.69 -15.07 -4.81
N PHE A 111 -13.08 -15.49 -3.71
CA PHE A 111 -13.48 -15.03 -2.37
C PHE A 111 -13.30 -13.52 -2.22
N TRP A 112 -12.13 -12.99 -2.59
CA TRP A 112 -11.83 -11.57 -2.42
C TRP A 112 -12.61 -10.67 -3.38
N LYS A 113 -12.99 -11.16 -4.56
CA LYS A 113 -13.81 -10.45 -5.54
C LYS A 113 -15.17 -10.00 -4.98
N ALA A 114 -15.67 -10.63 -3.90
CA ALA A 114 -16.88 -10.19 -3.20
C ALA A 114 -16.68 -8.92 -2.35
N PHE A 115 -15.44 -8.46 -2.15
CA PHE A 115 -15.10 -7.36 -1.25
C PHE A 115 -14.26 -6.26 -1.90
N LEU A 116 -13.65 -6.55 -3.05
CA LEU A 116 -12.67 -5.70 -3.71
C LEU A 116 -13.10 -5.39 -5.15
N ASP A 117 -12.72 -4.22 -5.63
CA ASP A 117 -12.89 -3.78 -7.02
C ASP A 117 -11.65 -4.07 -7.89
N GLY A 118 -10.53 -4.38 -7.26
CA GLY A 118 -9.29 -4.79 -7.90
C GLY A 118 -8.27 -5.27 -6.88
N TYR A 119 -7.16 -5.84 -7.33
CA TYR A 119 -6.15 -6.40 -6.43
C TYR A 119 -4.74 -6.32 -6.98
N CYS A 120 -3.75 -6.35 -6.09
CA CYS A 120 -2.36 -6.50 -6.45
C CYS A 120 -1.96 -7.98 -6.46
N LEU A 121 -1.31 -8.44 -7.53
CA LEU A 121 -0.81 -9.79 -7.67
C LEU A 121 0.21 -10.12 -6.56
N PRO A 122 0.17 -11.34 -5.97
CA PRO A 122 1.15 -11.78 -5.00
C PRO A 122 2.58 -11.73 -5.55
N LEU A 123 3.51 -11.28 -4.72
CA LEU A 123 4.92 -11.12 -5.10
C LEU A 123 5.65 -12.46 -5.21
N GLU A 124 5.14 -13.48 -4.55
CA GLU A 124 5.76 -14.80 -4.44
C GLU A 124 5.44 -15.70 -5.63
N LEU A 125 4.39 -15.41 -6.39
CA LEU A 125 4.01 -16.18 -7.57
C LEU A 125 4.87 -15.84 -8.77
N ASN A 126 5.28 -16.86 -9.51
CA ASN A 126 5.95 -16.68 -10.79
C ASN A 126 4.96 -16.22 -11.89
N ALA A 127 5.49 -15.83 -13.05
CA ALA A 127 4.68 -15.23 -14.13
C ALA A 127 3.59 -16.16 -14.68
N ALA A 128 3.78 -17.49 -14.67
CA ALA A 128 2.77 -18.44 -15.12
C ALA A 128 1.64 -18.57 -14.10
N GLU A 129 1.98 -18.69 -12.82
CA GLU A 129 1.04 -18.73 -11.71
C GLU A 129 0.23 -17.43 -11.61
N GLN A 130 0.88 -16.27 -11.79
CA GLN A 130 0.17 -15.00 -11.83
C GLN A 130 -0.84 -14.93 -12.96
N ARG A 131 -0.48 -15.42 -14.18
CA ARG A 131 -1.43 -15.48 -15.30
C ARG A 131 -2.62 -16.39 -15.04
N ASP A 132 -2.40 -17.51 -14.32
CA ASP A 132 -3.48 -18.46 -14.01
C ASP A 132 -4.57 -17.87 -13.11
N ILE A 133 -4.23 -16.90 -12.28
CA ILE A 133 -5.19 -16.24 -11.38
C ILE A 133 -5.83 -14.98 -11.95
N LEU A 134 -5.45 -14.54 -13.15
CA LEU A 134 -6.09 -13.36 -13.78
C LEU A 134 -7.57 -13.66 -14.11
N ASP A 135 -8.37 -12.62 -13.98
CA ASP A 135 -9.78 -12.60 -14.36
C ASP A 135 -10.06 -11.27 -15.08
N PRO A 136 -10.47 -11.26 -16.36
CA PRO A 136 -10.77 -10.02 -17.08
C PRO A 136 -11.84 -9.14 -16.42
N ALA A 137 -12.74 -9.74 -15.63
CA ALA A 137 -13.78 -9.04 -14.88
C ALA A 137 -13.34 -8.57 -13.48
N PHE A 138 -12.05 -8.76 -13.11
CA PHE A 138 -11.52 -8.33 -11.82
C PHE A 138 -10.10 -7.78 -12.01
N PRO A 139 -9.94 -6.45 -12.10
CA PRO A 139 -8.69 -5.80 -12.44
C PRO A 139 -7.53 -6.17 -11.50
N ALA A 140 -6.39 -6.50 -12.07
CA ALA A 140 -5.20 -6.86 -11.32
C ALA A 140 -4.05 -5.88 -11.59
N GLU A 141 -3.33 -5.51 -10.55
CA GLU A 141 -2.10 -4.71 -10.60
C GLU A 141 -0.89 -5.59 -10.35
N LYS A 142 0.25 -5.23 -10.92
CA LYS A 142 1.53 -5.95 -10.72
C LYS A 142 2.61 -4.99 -10.26
N VAL A 143 3.31 -5.37 -9.19
CA VAL A 143 4.53 -4.65 -8.78
C VAL A 143 5.66 -4.97 -9.77
N ILE A 144 6.17 -3.94 -10.43
CA ILE A 144 7.24 -4.06 -11.43
C ILE A 144 8.55 -3.44 -10.99
N TYR A 145 8.52 -2.54 -10.01
CA TYR A 145 9.70 -1.88 -9.49
C TYR A 145 9.50 -1.46 -8.04
N GLY A 146 10.55 -1.58 -7.24
CA GLY A 146 10.62 -1.06 -5.90
C GLY A 146 11.21 -2.04 -4.88
N ARG A 147 11.37 -1.57 -3.66
CA ARG A 147 11.80 -2.43 -2.56
C ARG A 147 10.61 -3.19 -2.01
N ILE A 148 10.78 -4.50 -1.91
CA ILE A 148 9.77 -5.42 -1.40
C ILE A 148 9.84 -5.46 0.12
N PRO A 149 8.72 -5.29 0.85
CA PRO A 149 8.66 -5.52 2.27
C PRO A 149 8.86 -7.02 2.56
N MET A 150 9.97 -7.34 3.22
CA MET A 150 10.34 -8.72 3.59
C MET A 150 9.75 -9.12 4.94
N MET A 151 9.58 -8.13 5.83
CA MET A 151 9.06 -8.37 7.18
C MET A 151 8.37 -7.12 7.72
N VAL A 152 7.24 -7.33 8.36
CA VAL A 152 6.57 -6.33 9.22
C VAL A 152 6.67 -6.84 10.66
N THR A 153 7.29 -6.07 11.56
CA THR A 153 7.53 -6.50 12.94
C THR A 153 7.17 -5.43 13.96
N ALA A 154 6.56 -5.85 15.05
CA ALA A 154 6.30 -5.01 16.22
C ALA A 154 7.55 -4.80 17.10
N ASN A 155 8.62 -5.58 16.89
CA ASN A 155 9.89 -5.39 17.58
C ASN A 155 10.61 -4.18 16.99
N CYS A 156 10.61 -3.07 17.72
CA CYS A 156 11.27 -1.86 17.25
C CYS A 156 12.79 -2.03 17.28
N VAL A 157 13.43 -1.96 16.11
CA VAL A 157 14.89 -2.09 15.96
C VAL A 157 15.61 -1.06 16.84
N GLN A 158 15.15 0.18 16.90
CA GLN A 158 15.77 1.21 17.72
C GLN A 158 15.60 0.93 19.22
N LYS A 159 14.42 0.48 19.66
CA LYS A 159 14.19 0.14 21.08
C LYS A 159 15.06 -1.01 21.55
N THR A 160 15.42 -1.92 20.65
CA THR A 160 16.27 -3.08 20.94
C THR A 160 17.74 -2.70 21.04
N THR A 161 18.19 -1.73 20.23
CA THR A 161 19.61 -1.30 20.18
C THR A 161 19.88 -0.06 21.04
N ASP A 162 18.87 0.77 21.26
CA ASP A 162 18.95 2.05 21.97
C ASP A 162 17.62 2.34 22.68
N ARG A 163 17.49 3.49 23.35
CA ARG A 163 16.22 3.90 23.96
C ARG A 163 15.25 4.39 22.89
N CYS A 164 13.97 4.04 23.08
CA CYS A 164 12.91 4.57 22.23
C CYS A 164 12.89 6.10 22.27
N GLN A 165 13.21 6.73 21.17
CA GLN A 165 13.08 8.17 20.96
C GLN A 165 12.06 8.38 19.84
N PRO A 166 10.79 8.67 20.17
CA PRO A 166 9.80 9.05 19.17
C PRO A 166 10.31 10.31 18.45
N GLN A 167 10.63 10.20 17.18
CA GLN A 167 11.05 11.32 16.35
C GLN A 167 9.99 11.58 15.30
N GLU A 168 9.67 12.84 15.08
CA GLU A 168 8.76 13.27 14.01
C GLU A 168 9.29 12.88 12.62
N ASN A 169 10.61 12.74 12.48
CA ASN A 169 11.26 12.32 11.24
C ASN A 169 12.30 11.23 11.53
N PRO A 170 11.89 9.96 11.55
CA PRO A 170 12.80 8.87 11.87
C PRO A 170 13.91 8.75 10.83
N LYS A 171 15.17 8.86 11.27
CA LYS A 171 16.33 8.60 10.41
C LYS A 171 16.18 7.24 9.76
N ALA A 172 16.52 7.15 8.47
CA ALA A 172 16.62 5.87 7.79
C ALA A 172 17.60 4.97 8.55
N LEU A 173 17.19 3.75 8.84
CA LEU A 173 18.00 2.71 9.45
C LEU A 173 18.22 1.60 8.46
N ASP A 174 19.41 1.00 8.51
CA ASP A 174 19.71 -0.23 7.77
C ASP A 174 20.04 -1.34 8.77
N LEU A 175 19.49 -2.53 8.53
CA LEU A 175 20.03 -3.76 9.09
C LEU A 175 21.12 -4.27 8.16
N ILE A 176 22.22 -4.72 8.72
CA ILE A 176 23.34 -5.28 7.96
C ILE A 176 23.50 -6.76 8.33
N ASP A 177 23.44 -7.64 7.33
CA ASP A 177 23.65 -9.06 7.56
C ASP A 177 25.16 -9.43 7.62
N ARG A 178 25.43 -10.71 7.88
CA ARG A 178 26.82 -11.24 7.94
C ARG A 178 27.57 -11.16 6.60
N TYR A 179 26.86 -10.89 5.49
CA TYR A 179 27.44 -10.70 4.16
C TYR A 179 27.54 -9.22 3.76
N HIS A 180 27.40 -8.30 4.74
CA HIS A 180 27.40 -6.85 4.57
C HIS A 180 26.33 -6.31 3.62
N LYS A 181 25.23 -7.06 3.43
CA LYS A 181 24.08 -6.55 2.68
C LYS A 181 23.22 -5.67 3.58
N ARG A 182 22.77 -4.56 3.02
CA ARG A 182 21.94 -3.57 3.72
C ARG A 182 20.47 -3.79 3.43
N PHE A 183 19.67 -3.90 4.47
CA PHE A 183 18.22 -4.02 4.41
C PHE A 183 17.61 -2.76 5.02
N PRO A 184 17.04 -1.85 4.21
CA PRO A 184 16.43 -0.63 4.72
C PRO A 184 15.26 -0.95 5.65
N VAL A 185 15.18 -0.18 6.75
CA VAL A 185 14.12 -0.30 7.75
C VAL A 185 13.33 1.00 7.78
N GLN A 186 12.06 0.92 7.46
CA GLN A 186 11.09 2.00 7.67
C GLN A 186 10.40 1.81 9.01
N ARG A 187 10.56 2.78 9.90
CA ARG A 187 9.89 2.79 11.20
C ARG A 187 8.56 3.52 11.10
N ASN A 188 7.51 2.91 11.60
CA ASN A 188 6.25 3.59 11.88
C ASN A 188 6.14 3.78 13.40
N CYS A 189 6.45 4.99 13.88
CA CYS A 189 6.43 5.31 15.30
C CYS A 189 5.01 5.57 15.81
N THR A 190 4.07 5.96 14.96
CA THR A 190 2.66 6.15 15.30
C THR A 190 2.04 4.86 15.79
N HIS A 191 2.24 3.77 15.04
CA HIS A 191 1.65 2.46 15.33
C HIS A 191 2.65 1.47 15.94
N CYS A 192 3.90 1.89 16.21
CA CYS A 192 4.96 1.06 16.80
C CYS A 192 5.23 -0.24 16.03
N PHE A 193 5.51 -0.16 14.75
CA PHE A 193 6.01 -1.28 13.94
C PHE A 193 7.13 -0.84 13.01
N ASN A 194 7.84 -1.79 12.43
CA ASN A 194 8.85 -1.54 11.41
C ASN A 194 8.55 -2.40 10.19
N VAL A 195 8.89 -1.85 9.02
CA VAL A 195 8.93 -2.60 7.77
C VAL A 195 10.39 -2.74 7.35
N ILE A 196 10.84 -3.98 7.19
CA ILE A 196 12.18 -4.30 6.69
C ILE A 196 12.05 -4.63 5.23
N TYR A 197 12.80 -3.94 4.39
CA TYR A 197 12.77 -4.12 2.94
C TYR A 197 13.94 -4.97 2.45
N ASN A 198 13.79 -5.58 1.27
CA ASN A 198 14.87 -6.30 0.63
C ASN A 198 16.07 -5.40 0.32
N SER A 199 17.25 -6.01 0.28
CA SER A 199 18.53 -5.30 0.05
C SER A 199 18.67 -4.76 -1.37
N VAL A 200 18.05 -5.41 -2.35
CA VAL A 200 18.09 -5.01 -3.77
C VAL A 200 16.66 -4.77 -4.26
N PRO A 201 16.34 -3.63 -4.87
CA PRO A 201 15.02 -3.39 -5.43
C PRO A 201 14.64 -4.44 -6.48
N LEU A 202 13.38 -4.88 -6.44
CA LEU A 202 12.79 -5.60 -7.57
C LEU A 202 12.83 -4.69 -8.80
N SER A 203 13.15 -5.26 -9.97
CA SER A 203 13.09 -4.55 -11.24
C SER A 203 12.69 -5.49 -12.36
N LEU A 204 11.44 -5.43 -12.77
CA LEU A 204 10.86 -6.26 -13.84
C LEU A 204 10.61 -5.47 -15.13
N HIS A 205 11.21 -4.27 -15.27
CA HIS A 205 10.97 -3.41 -16.43
C HIS A 205 11.33 -4.07 -17.78
N LYS A 206 12.32 -4.96 -17.81
CA LYS A 206 12.69 -5.72 -19.00
C LYS A 206 11.70 -6.81 -19.39
N GLU A 207 10.82 -7.17 -18.46
CA GLU A 207 9.84 -8.24 -18.66
C GLU A 207 8.46 -7.71 -19.04
N LEU A 208 8.25 -6.38 -18.98
CA LEU A 208 6.96 -5.75 -19.30
C LEU A 208 6.46 -6.14 -20.71
N CYS A 209 7.34 -6.21 -21.70
CA CYS A 209 7.00 -6.61 -23.06
C CYS A 209 6.40 -8.03 -23.16
N LYS A 210 6.61 -8.88 -22.15
CA LYS A 210 6.07 -10.25 -22.09
C LYS A 210 4.64 -10.29 -21.54
N TRP A 211 4.13 -9.17 -21.02
CA TRP A 211 2.80 -9.04 -20.40
C TRP A 211 1.81 -8.24 -21.24
N SER A 212 2.26 -7.63 -22.35
CA SER A 212 1.47 -6.82 -23.26
C SER A 212 0.85 -7.63 -24.42
N GLY A 213 0.56 -8.90 -24.19
CA GLY A 213 -0.08 -9.80 -25.16
C GLY A 213 -1.44 -10.26 -24.69
#